data_78f3d764a2aec63d05fb6b9a5558498e
#
_entry.id   78f3d764a2aec63d05fb6b9a5558498e
#
_cell.length_a   1.000
_cell.length_b   1.000
_cell.length_c   1.000
_cell.angle_alpha   90.00
_cell.angle_beta   90.00
_cell.angle_gamma   90.00
#
_symmetry.space_group_name_H-M   'P 1'
#
loop_
_entity.id
_entity.type
_entity.pdbx_description
1 polymer ?
#
loop_
_entity_poly.entity_id
_entity_poly.type
_entity_poly.pdbx_seq_one_letter_code
_entity_poly.pdbx_strand_id
1 'polypeptide(L)'
;MSASSVGAKTWLRFQVLLAVGVLALSCSGCGGPGLKHVVERDLRSKDGLSCRGYLGWNSPSVQHVVLQMNGTGLYSSAFVHPGAVAALEQNPAAYLTFDKPGIRAPFQDPGELSVNDDELKRYTQGHMLTCARQAMTWSQQQFGPGVRFHLRGHSEGTLIALFLYEKLLIEEPSLAGQVSSVVLSGLGLEPFDALVERQLSSMPAGPSGAIRAAIRSCDWGTLRNQLATSCEYLRDAYARPSGRAVFESLAARAAAGRFFVFQGEKDFQTPARYVHELEAWNRQSAHLNLTFRFYDGAHVGAPSEVQRELSDLLVSLTAQFAAAPAGPPR
;
A
#
# COMPACT_ATOMS: atom_id res chain seq x y z
N MET A 1 29.09 27.13 -24.79
CA MET A 1 29.50 25.79 -24.29
C MET A 1 28.27 25.14 -23.69
N SER A 2 27.63 24.23 -24.43
CA SER A 2 26.37 23.56 -24.07
C SER A 2 26.72 22.27 -23.33
N ALA A 3 26.53 22.25 -22.03
CA ALA A 3 26.70 21.04 -21.23
C ALA A 3 25.34 20.35 -21.04
N SER A 4 25.22 19.33 -21.83
CA SER A 4 24.55 18.03 -21.66
C SER A 4 23.17 17.97 -20.96
N SER A 5 22.12 18.12 -21.76
CA SER A 5 20.74 17.65 -21.49
C SER A 5 20.61 16.11 -21.46
N VAL A 6 21.70 15.37 -21.62
CA VAL A 6 21.73 13.90 -21.72
C VAL A 6 21.58 13.23 -20.36
N GLY A 7 22.14 13.80 -19.29
CA GLY A 7 22.10 13.17 -17.97
C GLY A 7 20.71 13.11 -17.31
N ALA A 8 19.90 14.15 -17.48
CA ALA A 8 18.56 14.20 -16.86
C ALA A 8 17.57 13.25 -17.55
N LYS A 9 17.66 13.09 -18.89
CA LYS A 9 16.81 12.14 -19.63
C LYS A 9 17.15 10.68 -19.34
N THR A 10 18.42 10.40 -19.05
CA THR A 10 18.86 9.03 -18.71
C THR A 10 18.42 8.63 -17.30
N TRP A 11 18.42 9.56 -16.35
CA TRP A 11 17.99 9.29 -14.97
C TRP A 11 16.47 9.15 -14.85
N LEU A 12 15.70 9.98 -15.58
CA LEU A 12 14.24 9.86 -15.66
C LEU A 12 13.80 8.53 -16.28
N ARG A 13 14.54 8.08 -17.34
CA ARG A 13 14.33 6.74 -17.92
C ARG A 13 14.68 5.62 -16.94
N PHE A 14 15.61 5.83 -16.03
CA PHE A 14 16.00 4.83 -15.04
C PHE A 14 14.94 4.65 -13.94
N GLN A 15 14.28 5.71 -13.48
CA GLN A 15 13.17 5.62 -12.52
C GLN A 15 11.87 5.08 -13.14
N VAL A 16 11.56 5.52 -14.35
CA VAL A 16 10.42 4.98 -15.15
C VAL A 16 10.70 3.53 -15.57
N LEU A 17 11.94 3.18 -15.91
CA LEU A 17 12.33 1.80 -16.21
C LEU A 17 12.40 0.92 -14.97
N LEU A 18 12.72 1.44 -13.78
CA LEU A 18 12.62 0.68 -12.52
C LEU A 18 11.17 0.44 -12.12
N ALA A 19 10.30 1.44 -12.25
CA ALA A 19 8.86 1.25 -12.00
C ALA A 19 8.19 0.36 -13.07
N VAL A 20 8.53 0.55 -14.34
CA VAL A 20 8.00 -0.24 -15.47
C VAL A 20 8.73 -1.57 -15.64
N GLY A 21 10.03 -1.64 -15.34
CA GLY A 21 10.83 -2.87 -15.48
C GLY A 21 10.49 -3.95 -14.47
N VAL A 22 10.09 -3.57 -13.24
CA VAL A 22 9.56 -4.53 -12.24
C VAL A 22 8.17 -5.04 -12.64
N LEU A 23 7.39 -4.22 -13.34
CA LEU A 23 6.10 -4.63 -13.90
C LEU A 23 6.25 -5.53 -15.15
N ALA A 24 7.23 -5.26 -16.02
CA ALA A 24 7.40 -6.01 -17.28
C ALA A 24 8.05 -7.39 -17.11
N LEU A 25 8.89 -7.58 -16.09
CA LEU A 25 9.51 -8.90 -15.82
C LEU A 25 8.57 -9.92 -15.19
N SER A 26 7.43 -9.48 -14.64
CA SER A 26 6.42 -10.39 -14.07
C SER A 26 5.37 -10.86 -15.08
N CYS A 27 5.33 -10.32 -16.30
CA CYS A 27 4.28 -10.64 -17.27
C CYS A 27 4.70 -11.53 -18.45
N SER A 28 5.98 -11.91 -18.57
CA SER A 28 6.41 -12.75 -19.69
C SER A 28 6.39 -14.24 -19.30
N GLY A 29 5.22 -14.85 -19.37
CA GLY A 29 5.15 -16.31 -19.45
C GLY A 29 4.40 -17.08 -18.34
N CYS A 30 3.62 -16.43 -17.50
CA CYS A 30 2.75 -17.14 -16.56
C CYS A 30 1.28 -16.93 -16.96
N GLY A 31 0.76 -17.83 -17.77
CA GLY A 31 -0.67 -18.11 -17.83
C GLY A 31 -1.10 -18.77 -16.50
N GLY A 32 -0.98 -18.06 -15.38
CA GLY A 32 -1.57 -18.46 -14.12
C GLY A 32 -3.09 -18.44 -14.29
N PRO A 33 -3.85 -19.30 -13.58
CA PRO A 33 -5.30 -19.30 -13.62
C PRO A 33 -5.77 -17.90 -13.23
N GLY A 34 -6.48 -17.25 -14.16
CA GLY A 34 -7.03 -15.91 -13.95
C GLY A 34 -8.06 -15.94 -12.83
N LEU A 35 -8.36 -14.77 -12.26
CA LEU A 35 -9.48 -14.62 -11.33
C LEU A 35 -10.79 -15.00 -12.06
N LYS A 36 -11.60 -15.87 -11.44
CA LYS A 36 -12.88 -16.30 -11.98
C LYS A 36 -13.94 -15.21 -11.90
N HIS A 37 -13.86 -14.42 -10.86
CA HIS A 37 -14.78 -13.33 -10.59
C HIS A 37 -13.99 -12.05 -10.35
N VAL A 38 -14.35 -11.00 -11.04
CA VAL A 38 -13.82 -9.64 -10.85
C VAL A 38 -14.97 -8.65 -10.93
N VAL A 39 -15.04 -7.77 -9.96
CA VAL A 39 -16.00 -6.69 -9.92
C VAL A 39 -15.26 -5.38 -9.66
N GLU A 40 -15.66 -4.34 -10.37
CA GLU A 40 -15.14 -3.00 -10.22
C GLU A 40 -16.22 -2.08 -9.65
N ARG A 41 -15.81 -1.13 -8.80
CA ARG A 41 -16.73 -0.17 -8.20
C ARG A 41 -16.06 1.16 -7.95
N ASP A 42 -16.78 2.27 -8.18
CA ASP A 42 -16.34 3.59 -7.72
C ASP A 42 -16.64 3.75 -6.22
N LEU A 43 -15.58 3.97 -5.45
CA LEU A 43 -15.59 4.24 -4.02
C LEU A 43 -15.56 5.76 -3.84
N ARG A 44 -16.69 6.38 -3.50
CA ARG A 44 -16.84 7.84 -3.52
C ARG A 44 -16.72 8.45 -2.13
N SER A 45 -15.89 9.47 -1.99
CA SER A 45 -15.87 10.33 -0.82
C SER A 45 -17.03 11.35 -0.82
N LYS A 46 -17.25 11.99 0.32
CA LYS A 46 -18.37 12.95 0.48
C LYS A 46 -18.21 14.19 -0.41
N ASP A 47 -17.00 14.57 -0.76
CA ASP A 47 -16.65 15.71 -1.63
C ASP A 47 -16.62 15.36 -3.14
N GLY A 48 -17.07 14.15 -3.49
CA GLY A 48 -17.23 13.70 -4.86
C GLY A 48 -16.00 13.08 -5.51
N LEU A 49 -14.83 13.05 -4.83
CA LEU A 49 -13.68 12.30 -5.32
C LEU A 49 -13.93 10.80 -5.22
N SER A 50 -13.46 10.05 -6.21
CA SER A 50 -13.65 8.61 -6.23
C SER A 50 -12.37 7.86 -6.53
N CYS A 51 -12.18 6.72 -5.83
CA CYS A 51 -11.20 5.70 -6.16
C CYS A 51 -11.88 4.61 -6.96
N ARG A 52 -11.22 4.08 -7.98
CA ARG A 52 -11.68 2.86 -8.64
C ARG A 52 -11.25 1.66 -7.80
N GLY A 53 -12.20 0.91 -7.24
CA GLY A 53 -11.96 -0.30 -6.48
C GLY A 53 -12.09 -1.55 -7.36
N TYR A 54 -11.28 -2.56 -7.06
CA TYR A 54 -11.21 -3.84 -7.76
C TYR A 54 -11.28 -4.97 -6.75
N LEU A 55 -12.25 -5.85 -6.89
CA LEU A 55 -12.49 -7.00 -6.02
C LEU A 55 -12.49 -8.27 -6.86
N GLY A 56 -11.54 -9.16 -6.59
CA GLY A 56 -11.38 -10.41 -7.32
C GLY A 56 -11.35 -11.63 -6.41
N TRP A 57 -11.98 -12.76 -6.84
CA TRP A 57 -11.97 -14.01 -6.07
C TRP A 57 -12.19 -15.23 -6.96
N ASN A 58 -11.84 -16.41 -6.42
CA ASN A 58 -12.01 -17.71 -7.10
C ASN A 58 -12.93 -18.66 -6.33
N SER A 59 -13.03 -18.52 -5.03
CA SER A 59 -13.83 -19.39 -4.15
C SER A 59 -15.31 -18.97 -4.13
N PRO A 60 -16.25 -19.92 -4.12
CA PRO A 60 -17.67 -19.59 -3.94
C PRO A 60 -18.00 -19.09 -2.51
N SER A 61 -17.16 -19.39 -1.54
CA SER A 61 -17.31 -18.92 -0.16
C SER A 61 -16.06 -18.17 0.30
N VAL A 62 -16.13 -16.84 0.28
CA VAL A 62 -15.01 -15.98 0.73
C VAL A 62 -15.16 -15.71 2.23
N GLN A 63 -14.11 -16.02 2.99
CA GLN A 63 -14.01 -15.76 4.43
C GLN A 63 -12.94 -14.71 4.76
N HIS A 64 -11.99 -14.50 3.85
CA HIS A 64 -10.86 -13.61 4.01
C HIS A 64 -10.76 -12.62 2.85
N VAL A 65 -10.40 -11.39 3.15
CA VAL A 65 -10.16 -10.34 2.15
C VAL A 65 -8.77 -9.76 2.38
N VAL A 66 -7.90 -9.86 1.39
CA VAL A 66 -6.60 -9.19 1.38
C VAL A 66 -6.79 -7.81 0.75
N LEU A 67 -6.80 -6.76 1.56
CA LEU A 67 -6.86 -5.38 1.09
C LEU A 67 -5.45 -4.85 0.84
N GLN A 68 -5.11 -4.66 -0.42
CA GLN A 68 -3.81 -4.13 -0.86
C GLN A 68 -3.85 -2.62 -1.01
N MET A 69 -2.92 -1.94 -0.35
CA MET A 69 -2.65 -0.51 -0.49
C MET A 69 -1.26 -0.33 -1.08
N ASN A 70 -1.20 0.31 -2.23
CA ASN A 70 0.03 0.45 -3.01
C ASN A 70 0.77 1.75 -2.66
N GLY A 71 2.06 1.81 -3.04
CA GLY A 71 2.92 2.96 -2.82
C GLY A 71 2.64 4.15 -3.75
N THR A 72 3.53 5.13 -3.71
CA THR A 72 3.51 6.32 -4.57
C THR A 72 3.74 5.94 -6.03
N GLY A 73 2.98 6.55 -6.95
CA GLY A 73 3.15 6.36 -8.40
C GLY A 73 1.87 6.68 -9.18
N LEU A 74 2.05 6.94 -10.47
CA LEU A 74 0.96 7.03 -11.45
C LEU A 74 0.78 5.67 -12.14
N TYR A 75 0.19 4.74 -11.42
CA TYR A 75 -0.12 3.40 -11.93
C TYR A 75 -1.46 2.93 -11.35
N SER A 76 -2.13 2.04 -12.05
CA SER A 76 -3.32 1.41 -11.53
C SER A 76 -2.97 0.25 -10.60
N SER A 77 -3.75 0.14 -9.55
CA SER A 77 -3.75 -0.98 -8.60
C SER A 77 -4.48 -2.22 -9.13
N ALA A 78 -5.03 -2.15 -10.35
CA ALA A 78 -5.74 -3.24 -11.01
C ALA A 78 -4.87 -4.50 -11.25
N PHE A 79 -3.55 -4.37 -11.08
CA PHE A 79 -2.63 -5.50 -11.14
C PHE A 79 -2.71 -6.35 -9.89
N VAL A 80 -3.19 -7.56 -10.04
CA VAL A 80 -3.15 -8.54 -8.96
C VAL A 80 -1.71 -8.93 -8.67
N HIS A 81 -1.28 -8.72 -7.43
CA HIS A 81 0.05 -9.14 -7.01
C HIS A 81 0.16 -10.67 -7.01
N PRO A 82 1.22 -11.28 -7.58
CA PRO A 82 1.35 -12.75 -7.66
C PRO A 82 1.11 -13.50 -6.34
N GLY A 83 1.59 -12.95 -5.22
CA GLY A 83 1.35 -13.54 -3.90
C GLY A 83 -0.09 -13.50 -3.44
N ALA A 84 -0.86 -12.49 -3.87
CA ALA A 84 -2.29 -12.44 -3.59
C ALA A 84 -3.05 -13.51 -4.41
N VAL A 85 -2.65 -13.75 -5.66
CA VAL A 85 -3.24 -14.80 -6.51
C VAL A 85 -3.04 -16.18 -5.88
N ALA A 86 -1.84 -16.49 -5.40
CA ALA A 86 -1.55 -17.77 -4.73
C ALA A 86 -2.47 -17.98 -3.51
N ALA A 87 -2.70 -16.95 -2.70
CA ALA A 87 -3.63 -17.02 -1.56
C ALA A 87 -5.08 -17.25 -2.03
N LEU A 88 -5.49 -16.67 -3.16
CA LEU A 88 -6.82 -16.81 -3.72
C LEU A 88 -7.08 -18.20 -4.31
N GLU A 89 -6.05 -18.87 -4.82
CA GLU A 89 -6.17 -20.20 -5.41
C GLU A 89 -6.32 -21.30 -4.36
N GLN A 90 -5.66 -21.12 -3.22
CA GLN A 90 -5.55 -22.16 -2.19
C GLN A 90 -6.57 -22.00 -1.06
N ASN A 91 -7.15 -20.79 -0.87
CA ASN A 91 -7.99 -20.47 0.28
C ASN A 91 -9.30 -19.77 -0.12
N PRO A 92 -10.31 -19.76 0.76
CA PRO A 92 -11.53 -19.01 0.58
C PRO A 92 -11.29 -17.49 0.78
N ALA A 93 -10.47 -16.90 -0.07
CA ALA A 93 -10.02 -15.51 0.03
C ALA A 93 -10.40 -14.70 -1.21
N ALA A 94 -10.54 -13.38 -1.03
CA ALA A 94 -10.67 -12.39 -2.08
C ALA A 94 -9.51 -11.40 -2.01
N TYR A 95 -9.15 -10.85 -3.16
CA TYR A 95 -8.23 -9.73 -3.29
C TYR A 95 -9.00 -8.46 -3.55
N LEU A 96 -8.66 -7.43 -2.81
CA LEU A 96 -9.27 -6.12 -2.88
C LEU A 96 -8.17 -5.06 -3.00
N THR A 97 -8.31 -4.16 -3.94
CA THR A 97 -7.43 -3.01 -4.08
C THR A 97 -8.19 -1.83 -4.67
N PHE A 98 -7.57 -0.66 -4.71
CA PHE A 98 -8.16 0.52 -5.31
C PHE A 98 -7.08 1.47 -5.85
N ASP A 99 -7.44 2.20 -6.89
CA ASP A 99 -6.61 3.26 -7.45
C ASP A 99 -6.73 4.56 -6.66
N LYS A 100 -5.73 5.42 -6.77
CA LYS A 100 -5.82 6.80 -6.27
C LYS A 100 -6.92 7.56 -7.01
N PRO A 101 -7.57 8.55 -6.38
CA PRO A 101 -8.49 9.43 -7.09
C PRO A 101 -7.85 10.01 -8.35
N GLY A 102 -8.59 9.97 -9.44
CA GLY A 102 -8.11 10.42 -10.75
C GLY A 102 -7.31 9.40 -11.54
N ILE A 103 -6.96 8.25 -10.98
CA ILE A 103 -6.32 7.16 -11.72
C ILE A 103 -7.34 6.07 -12.02
N ARG A 104 -7.40 5.60 -13.26
CA ARG A 104 -8.30 4.53 -13.68
C ARG A 104 -7.64 3.67 -14.76
N ALA A 105 -7.77 2.36 -14.64
CA ALA A 105 -7.48 1.41 -15.68
C ALA A 105 -8.49 0.27 -15.64
N PRO A 106 -8.81 -0.38 -16.76
CA PRO A 106 -9.52 -1.64 -16.74
C PRO A 106 -8.74 -2.69 -15.96
N PHE A 107 -9.44 -3.60 -15.31
CA PHE A 107 -8.80 -4.68 -14.57
C PHE A 107 -7.95 -5.55 -15.52
N GLN A 108 -6.69 -5.74 -15.16
CA GLN A 108 -5.70 -6.50 -15.94
C GLN A 108 -5.30 -5.89 -17.31
N ASP A 109 -5.79 -4.71 -17.66
CA ASP A 109 -5.31 -3.99 -18.85
C ASP A 109 -4.60 -2.68 -18.48
N PRO A 110 -3.27 -2.73 -18.26
CA PRO A 110 -2.47 -1.56 -17.92
C PRO A 110 -2.29 -0.57 -19.06
N GLY A 111 -2.55 -1.02 -20.30
CA GLY A 111 -2.35 -0.20 -21.50
C GLY A 111 -3.36 0.94 -21.62
N GLU A 112 -4.49 0.85 -20.92
CA GLU A 112 -5.57 1.84 -20.95
C GLU A 112 -5.61 2.74 -19.70
N LEU A 113 -4.45 3.00 -19.10
CA LEU A 113 -4.37 3.91 -17.96
C LEU A 113 -4.85 5.32 -18.32
N SER A 114 -5.90 5.78 -17.69
CA SER A 114 -6.39 7.16 -17.78
C SER A 114 -6.10 7.92 -16.50
N VAL A 115 -5.75 9.20 -16.62
CA VAL A 115 -5.46 10.10 -15.50
C VAL A 115 -6.34 11.33 -15.61
N ASN A 116 -7.19 11.55 -14.60
CA ASN A 116 -7.94 12.79 -14.43
C ASN A 116 -7.14 13.72 -13.49
N ASP A 117 -6.47 14.70 -14.08
CA ASP A 117 -5.61 15.63 -13.35
C ASP A 117 -6.38 16.49 -12.33
N ASP A 118 -7.66 16.80 -12.57
CA ASP A 118 -8.46 17.61 -11.64
C ASP A 118 -8.83 16.84 -10.37
N GLU A 119 -9.09 15.55 -10.46
CA GLU A 119 -9.26 14.67 -9.30
C GLU A 119 -7.90 14.44 -8.60
N LEU A 120 -6.84 14.18 -9.35
CA LEU A 120 -5.51 13.90 -8.82
C LEU A 120 -4.90 15.12 -8.09
N LYS A 121 -5.22 16.36 -8.51
CA LYS A 121 -4.82 17.60 -7.81
C LYS A 121 -5.42 17.73 -6.40
N ARG A 122 -6.64 17.23 -6.21
CA ARG A 122 -7.42 17.42 -5.00
C ARG A 122 -7.34 16.29 -3.99
N TYR A 123 -6.76 15.12 -4.38
CA TYR A 123 -6.73 13.99 -3.47
C TYR A 123 -5.77 14.21 -2.30
N THR A 124 -6.06 13.55 -1.19
CA THR A 124 -5.29 13.57 0.05
C THR A 124 -5.12 12.14 0.59
N GLN A 125 -4.27 11.95 1.60
CA GLN A 125 -4.24 10.67 2.32
C GLN A 125 -5.60 10.37 2.98
N GLY A 126 -6.34 11.40 3.42
CA GLY A 126 -7.69 11.26 3.95
C GLY A 126 -8.67 10.63 2.94
N HIS A 127 -8.55 10.96 1.64
CA HIS A 127 -9.32 10.30 0.59
C HIS A 127 -8.93 8.83 0.44
N MET A 128 -7.63 8.50 0.48
CA MET A 128 -7.15 7.12 0.42
C MET A 128 -7.70 6.29 1.60
N LEU A 129 -7.71 6.84 2.81
CA LEU A 129 -8.30 6.19 3.98
C LEU A 129 -9.82 5.96 3.81
N THR A 130 -10.52 6.94 3.25
CA THR A 130 -11.95 6.84 2.95
C THR A 130 -12.21 5.74 1.92
N CYS A 131 -11.43 5.69 0.85
CA CYS A 131 -11.52 4.64 -0.17
C CYS A 131 -11.23 3.25 0.42
N ALA A 132 -10.19 3.11 1.23
CA ALA A 132 -9.85 1.84 1.89
C ALA A 132 -10.99 1.35 2.81
N ARG A 133 -11.56 2.24 3.62
CA ARG A 133 -12.71 1.93 4.49
C ARG A 133 -13.93 1.53 3.68
N GLN A 134 -14.27 2.25 2.61
CA GLN A 134 -15.40 1.90 1.73
C GLN A 134 -15.17 0.57 1.01
N ALA A 135 -13.94 0.27 0.62
CA ALA A 135 -13.57 -1.02 0.04
C ALA A 135 -13.85 -2.17 1.03
N MET A 136 -13.51 -2.01 2.31
CA MET A 136 -13.86 -2.99 3.36
C MET A 136 -15.37 -3.16 3.50
N THR A 137 -16.11 -2.06 3.56
CA THR A 137 -17.60 -2.10 3.64
C THR A 137 -18.20 -2.77 2.40
N TRP A 138 -17.68 -2.47 1.23
CA TRP A 138 -18.11 -3.14 -0.01
C TRP A 138 -17.87 -4.65 0.04
N SER A 139 -16.72 -5.10 0.53
CA SER A 139 -16.44 -6.54 0.70
C SER A 139 -17.41 -7.22 1.67
N GLN A 140 -17.79 -6.55 2.75
CA GLN A 140 -18.83 -7.06 3.66
C GLN A 140 -20.19 -7.17 3.00
N GLN A 141 -20.55 -6.21 2.14
CA GLN A 141 -21.80 -6.28 1.35
C GLN A 141 -21.79 -7.45 0.38
N GLN A 142 -20.61 -7.77 -0.19
CA GLN A 142 -20.44 -8.86 -1.17
C GLN A 142 -20.41 -10.24 -0.52
N PHE A 143 -19.72 -10.41 0.60
CA PHE A 143 -19.40 -11.71 1.21
C PHE A 143 -20.02 -11.93 2.59
N GLY A 144 -20.68 -10.92 3.13
CA GLY A 144 -21.27 -10.96 4.48
C GLY A 144 -20.40 -10.28 5.55
N PRO A 145 -21.00 -9.93 6.70
CA PRO A 145 -20.34 -9.14 7.75
C PRO A 145 -19.28 -9.93 8.54
N GLY A 146 -19.15 -11.23 8.32
CA GLY A 146 -18.19 -12.09 9.03
C GLY A 146 -16.81 -12.18 8.39
N VAL A 147 -16.59 -11.54 7.23
CA VAL A 147 -15.28 -11.61 6.55
C VAL A 147 -14.17 -11.01 7.40
N ARG A 148 -12.99 -11.63 7.34
CA ARG A 148 -11.78 -11.17 8.00
C ARG A 148 -10.88 -10.42 7.03
N PHE A 149 -10.26 -9.35 7.49
CA PHE A 149 -9.39 -8.50 6.67
C PHE A 149 -7.91 -8.73 7.00
N HIS A 150 -7.11 -8.78 5.95
CA HIS A 150 -5.65 -8.73 5.98
C HIS A 150 -5.23 -7.46 5.25
N LEU A 151 -4.84 -6.43 6.00
CA LEU A 151 -4.37 -5.18 5.42
C LEU A 151 -2.94 -5.37 4.94
N ARG A 152 -2.68 -5.07 3.68
CA ARG A 152 -1.34 -5.14 3.10
C ARG A 152 -0.94 -3.80 2.54
N GLY A 153 0.18 -3.26 3.01
CA GLY A 153 0.75 -2.00 2.55
C GLY A 153 2.15 -2.18 1.98
N HIS A 154 2.45 -1.45 0.91
CA HIS A 154 3.81 -1.32 0.38
C HIS A 154 4.17 0.16 0.26
N SER A 155 5.38 0.55 0.73
CA SER A 155 5.87 1.93 0.65
C SER A 155 4.86 2.92 1.31
N GLU A 156 4.38 3.94 0.60
CA GLU A 156 3.31 4.84 1.07
C GLU A 156 2.07 4.07 1.58
N GLY A 157 1.72 2.95 0.94
CA GLY A 157 0.60 2.10 1.36
C GLY A 157 0.76 1.52 2.76
N THR A 158 1.98 1.46 3.32
CA THR A 158 2.20 1.05 4.72
C THR A 158 1.63 2.06 5.69
N LEU A 159 1.78 3.35 5.42
CA LEU A 159 1.19 4.43 6.22
C LEU A 159 -0.33 4.43 6.11
N ILE A 160 -0.88 4.22 4.90
CA ILE A 160 -2.33 4.11 4.71
C ILE A 160 -2.90 2.93 5.50
N ALA A 161 -2.22 1.77 5.50
CA ALA A 161 -2.64 0.60 6.28
C ALA A 161 -2.64 0.86 7.79
N LEU A 162 -1.58 1.49 8.31
CA LEU A 162 -1.46 1.85 9.71
C LEU A 162 -2.51 2.87 10.15
N PHE A 163 -2.66 3.98 9.41
CA PHE A 163 -3.66 5.01 9.70
C PHE A 163 -5.08 4.46 9.60
N LEU A 164 -5.36 3.59 8.62
CA LEU A 164 -6.66 2.93 8.51
C LEU A 164 -6.95 2.10 9.76
N TYR A 165 -6.02 1.24 10.17
CA TYR A 165 -6.23 0.38 11.32
C TYR A 165 -6.40 1.18 12.62
N GLU A 166 -5.57 2.20 12.86
CA GLU A 166 -5.71 3.11 13.98
C GLU A 166 -7.08 3.80 13.99
N LYS A 167 -7.48 4.36 12.84
CA LYS A 167 -8.77 5.03 12.68
C LYS A 167 -9.94 4.09 12.95
N LEU A 168 -9.88 2.86 12.47
CA LEU A 168 -10.90 1.85 12.74
C LEU A 168 -11.00 1.52 14.23
N LEU A 169 -9.88 1.40 14.94
CA LEU A 169 -9.89 1.16 16.40
C LEU A 169 -10.57 2.30 17.17
N ILE A 170 -10.49 3.52 16.67
CA ILE A 170 -11.10 4.71 17.31
C ILE A 170 -12.57 4.85 16.94
N GLU A 171 -12.89 4.75 15.66
CA GLU A 171 -14.20 5.15 15.13
C GLU A 171 -15.14 3.95 14.91
N GLU A 172 -14.59 2.75 14.61
CA GLU A 172 -15.35 1.56 14.23
C GLU A 172 -14.74 0.27 14.83
N PRO A 173 -14.76 0.12 16.17
CA PRO A 173 -14.11 -1.00 16.84
C PRO A 173 -14.57 -2.39 16.37
N SER A 174 -15.82 -2.52 15.94
CA SER A 174 -16.34 -3.79 15.39
C SER A 174 -15.67 -4.15 14.05
N LEU A 175 -15.43 -3.18 13.17
CA LEU A 175 -14.70 -3.40 11.92
C LEU A 175 -13.21 -3.61 12.17
N ALA A 176 -12.62 -2.87 13.13
CA ALA A 176 -11.25 -3.10 13.57
C ALA A 176 -11.03 -4.53 14.09
N GLY A 177 -12.00 -5.09 14.83
CA GLY A 177 -11.98 -6.47 15.33
C GLY A 177 -12.00 -7.54 14.21
N GLN A 178 -12.32 -7.16 12.99
CA GLN A 178 -12.24 -8.04 11.82
C GLN A 178 -10.88 -7.98 11.11
N VAL A 179 -10.00 -7.04 11.46
CA VAL A 179 -8.64 -7.00 10.94
C VAL A 179 -7.80 -8.04 11.66
N SER A 180 -7.48 -9.12 10.97
CA SER A 180 -6.70 -10.24 11.52
C SER A 180 -5.20 -10.01 11.43
N SER A 181 -4.74 -9.28 10.41
CA SER A 181 -3.32 -8.95 10.27
C SER A 181 -3.08 -7.67 9.45
N VAL A 182 -1.92 -7.08 9.69
CA VAL A 182 -1.39 -5.94 8.94
C VAL A 182 0.02 -6.33 8.44
N VAL A 183 0.19 -6.42 7.13
CA VAL A 183 1.44 -6.83 6.46
C VAL A 183 2.04 -5.61 5.77
N LEU A 184 3.25 -5.23 6.16
CA LEU A 184 3.90 -3.99 5.74
C LEU A 184 5.24 -4.30 5.07
N SER A 185 5.50 -3.70 3.91
CA SER A 185 6.78 -3.83 3.21
C SER A 185 7.32 -2.46 2.77
N GLY A 186 8.59 -2.17 3.08
CA GLY A 186 9.17 -0.84 2.85
C GLY A 186 8.52 0.22 3.73
N LEU A 187 8.56 0.02 5.04
CA LEU A 187 7.84 0.80 6.05
C LEU A 187 8.50 2.16 6.32
N GLY A 188 7.76 3.25 6.12
CA GLY A 188 8.14 4.60 6.54
C GLY A 188 7.77 4.87 8.00
N LEU A 189 8.75 5.18 8.83
CA LEU A 189 8.53 5.46 10.27
C LEU A 189 8.77 6.91 10.65
N GLU A 190 9.47 7.67 9.81
CA GLU A 190 9.72 9.10 9.99
C GLU A 190 8.46 9.94 9.77
N PRO A 191 8.42 11.21 10.25
CA PRO A 191 7.50 12.20 9.74
C PRO A 191 7.59 12.32 8.21
N PHE A 192 6.45 12.50 7.53
CA PHE A 192 6.42 12.38 6.08
C PHE A 192 7.25 13.47 5.37
N ASP A 193 7.35 14.67 5.93
CA ASP A 193 8.21 15.75 5.45
C ASP A 193 9.71 15.39 5.56
N ALA A 194 10.12 14.77 6.68
CA ALA A 194 11.49 14.29 6.87
C ALA A 194 11.81 13.15 5.88
N LEU A 195 10.85 12.26 5.63
CA LEU A 195 10.97 11.19 4.63
C LEU A 195 11.21 11.77 3.22
N VAL A 196 10.38 12.72 2.80
CA VAL A 196 10.49 13.40 1.50
C VAL A 196 11.82 14.15 1.39
N GLU A 197 12.20 14.93 2.40
CA GLU A 197 13.45 15.70 2.39
C GLU A 197 14.69 14.78 2.31
N ARG A 198 14.70 13.66 3.03
CA ARG A 198 15.76 12.69 2.96
C ARG A 198 15.88 12.05 1.57
N GLN A 199 14.75 11.68 0.95
CA GLN A 199 14.72 11.15 -0.40
C GLN A 199 15.27 12.18 -1.41
N LEU A 200 14.85 13.44 -1.30
CA LEU A 200 15.36 14.53 -2.13
C LEU A 200 16.85 14.77 -1.94
N SER A 201 17.35 14.63 -0.71
CA SER A 201 18.77 14.81 -0.40
C SER A 201 19.67 13.70 -0.97
N SER A 202 19.09 12.54 -1.30
CA SER A 202 19.82 11.46 -2.00
C SER A 202 19.86 11.64 -3.52
N MET A 203 19.12 12.62 -4.06
CA MET A 203 19.07 12.91 -5.49
C MET A 203 20.15 13.93 -5.90
N PRO A 204 20.52 14.00 -7.18
CA PRO A 204 21.38 15.09 -7.70
C PRO A 204 20.78 16.47 -7.42
N ALA A 205 21.64 17.46 -7.12
CA ALA A 205 21.24 18.80 -6.68
C ALA A 205 20.26 19.52 -7.61
N GLY A 206 20.41 19.39 -8.94
CA GLY A 206 19.51 20.02 -9.91
C GLY A 206 18.08 19.52 -9.80
N PRO A 207 17.82 18.22 -9.98
CA PRO A 207 16.47 17.66 -9.84
C PRO A 207 15.87 17.87 -8.44
N SER A 208 16.63 17.65 -7.38
CA SER A 208 16.13 17.84 -6.02
C SER A 208 15.78 19.30 -5.72
N GLY A 209 16.57 20.26 -6.24
CA GLY A 209 16.28 21.69 -6.14
C GLY A 209 14.97 22.08 -6.85
N ALA A 210 14.74 21.55 -8.03
CA ALA A 210 13.51 21.77 -8.79
C ALA A 210 12.28 21.22 -8.04
N ILE A 211 12.38 20.01 -7.49
CA ILE A 211 11.27 19.40 -6.71
C ILE A 211 11.00 20.20 -5.43
N ARG A 212 12.04 20.62 -4.67
CA ARG A 212 11.86 21.48 -3.50
C ARG A 212 11.20 22.81 -3.85
N ALA A 213 11.57 23.40 -4.98
CA ALA A 213 10.91 24.63 -5.47
C ALA A 213 9.43 24.36 -5.78
N ALA A 214 9.13 23.26 -6.48
CA ALA A 214 7.76 22.85 -6.80
C ALA A 214 6.91 22.59 -5.56
N ILE A 215 7.45 21.96 -4.53
CA ILE A 215 6.75 21.75 -3.24
C ILE A 215 6.39 23.11 -2.62
N ARG A 216 7.34 24.05 -2.57
CA ARG A 216 7.10 25.39 -2.00
C ARG A 216 6.10 26.23 -2.79
N SER A 217 6.14 26.17 -4.11
CA SER A 217 5.25 26.94 -5.00
C SER A 217 3.96 26.22 -5.38
N CYS A 218 3.80 24.96 -4.96
CA CYS A 218 2.69 24.11 -5.40
C CYS A 218 2.63 23.96 -6.93
N ASP A 219 3.78 23.84 -7.60
CA ASP A 219 3.83 23.62 -9.04
C ASP A 219 3.34 22.21 -9.39
N TRP A 220 2.08 22.14 -9.80
CA TRP A 220 1.40 20.88 -10.16
C TRP A 220 2.14 20.08 -11.23
N GLY A 221 2.65 20.74 -12.28
CA GLY A 221 3.31 20.05 -13.38
C GLY A 221 4.52 19.26 -12.90
N THR A 222 5.36 19.86 -12.08
CA THR A 222 6.53 19.21 -11.52
C THR A 222 6.14 18.15 -10.48
N LEU A 223 5.21 18.44 -9.55
CA LEU A 223 4.78 17.50 -8.52
C LEU A 223 4.16 16.23 -9.13
N ARG A 224 3.27 16.41 -10.12
CA ARG A 224 2.66 15.29 -10.86
C ARG A 224 3.71 14.41 -11.54
N ASN A 225 4.62 15.04 -12.29
CA ASN A 225 5.57 14.31 -13.14
C ASN A 225 6.75 13.72 -12.36
N GLN A 226 7.13 14.29 -11.23
CA GLN A 226 8.30 13.86 -10.46
C GLN A 226 7.95 13.04 -9.22
N LEU A 227 6.83 13.33 -8.58
CA LEU A 227 6.42 12.69 -7.33
C LEU A 227 5.07 11.95 -7.43
N ALA A 228 4.37 12.04 -8.55
CA ALA A 228 3.03 11.45 -8.73
C ALA A 228 2.06 11.85 -7.60
N THR A 229 2.14 13.11 -7.16
CA THR A 229 1.41 13.64 -6.02
C THR A 229 0.93 15.07 -6.26
N SER A 230 0.15 15.60 -5.34
CA SER A 230 -0.38 16.96 -5.34
C SER A 230 0.06 17.74 -4.11
N CYS A 231 -0.14 19.07 -4.14
CA CYS A 231 0.10 19.93 -3.00
C CYS A 231 -0.85 19.62 -1.83
N GLU A 232 -2.10 19.32 -2.14
CA GLU A 232 -3.11 18.97 -1.14
C GLU A 232 -2.74 17.66 -0.44
N TYR A 233 -2.24 16.68 -1.22
CA TYR A 233 -1.74 15.45 -0.66
C TYR A 233 -0.56 15.69 0.30
N LEU A 234 0.43 16.48 -0.13
CA LEU A 234 1.62 16.76 0.70
C LEU A 234 1.25 17.50 1.98
N ARG A 235 0.34 18.49 1.93
CA ARG A 235 -0.14 19.19 3.13
C ARG A 235 -0.82 18.25 4.12
N ASP A 236 -1.72 17.39 3.63
CA ASP A 236 -2.40 16.41 4.49
C ASP A 236 -1.39 15.41 5.07
N ALA A 237 -0.47 14.90 4.25
CA ALA A 237 0.54 13.95 4.70
C ALA A 237 1.51 14.54 5.74
N TYR A 238 1.92 15.81 5.57
CA TYR A 238 2.81 16.50 6.53
C TYR A 238 2.12 16.81 7.86
N ALA A 239 0.80 16.95 7.86
CA ALA A 239 0.03 17.16 9.08
C ALA A 239 -0.25 15.89 9.89
N ARG A 240 0.04 14.72 9.32
CA ARG A 240 -0.22 13.42 9.98
C ARG A 240 0.92 13.01 10.90
N PRO A 241 0.62 12.17 11.91
CA PRO A 241 1.64 11.59 12.75
C PRO A 241 2.60 10.72 11.93
N SER A 242 3.83 10.55 12.40
CA SER A 242 4.77 9.61 11.82
C SER A 242 4.30 8.16 11.98
N GLY A 243 4.78 7.25 11.14
CA GLY A 243 4.49 5.82 11.29
C GLY A 243 4.89 5.29 12.67
N ARG A 244 5.98 5.82 13.26
CA ARG A 244 6.40 5.50 14.62
C ARG A 244 5.35 5.90 15.66
N ALA A 245 4.84 7.13 15.58
CA ALA A 245 3.81 7.62 16.50
C ALA A 245 2.51 6.81 16.39
N VAL A 246 2.16 6.32 15.20
CA VAL A 246 1.01 5.43 15.02
C VAL A 246 1.23 4.10 15.75
N PHE A 247 2.41 3.47 15.66
CA PHE A 247 2.70 2.25 16.43
C PHE A 247 2.60 2.48 17.94
N GLU A 248 3.07 3.62 18.44
CA GLU A 248 2.92 3.99 19.85
C GLU A 248 1.45 4.15 20.26
N SER A 249 0.63 4.78 19.40
CA SER A 249 -0.81 4.90 19.59
C SER A 249 -1.52 3.53 19.58
N LEU A 250 -1.15 2.65 18.64
CA LEU A 250 -1.68 1.28 18.56
C LEU A 250 -1.34 0.47 19.82
N ALA A 251 -0.11 0.59 20.33
CA ALA A 251 0.32 -0.06 21.56
C ALA A 251 -0.48 0.45 22.77
N ALA A 252 -0.65 1.77 22.90
CA ALA A 252 -1.45 2.38 23.97
C ALA A 252 -2.91 1.92 23.95
N ARG A 253 -3.43 1.51 22.80
CA ARG A 253 -4.80 0.98 22.62
C ARG A 253 -4.89 -0.54 22.74
N ALA A 254 -3.80 -1.23 23.05
CA ALA A 254 -3.72 -2.69 23.09
C ALA A 254 -4.28 -3.35 21.80
N ALA A 255 -3.85 -2.84 20.64
CA ALA A 255 -4.29 -3.32 19.34
C ALA A 255 -4.04 -4.82 19.19
N ALA A 256 -5.09 -5.60 18.97
CA ALA A 256 -5.03 -7.07 18.91
C ALA A 256 -4.52 -7.62 17.56
N GLY A 257 -4.34 -6.77 16.55
CA GLY A 257 -3.87 -7.18 15.23
C GLY A 257 -2.46 -7.75 15.25
N ARG A 258 -2.19 -8.71 14.35
CA ARG A 258 -0.85 -9.25 14.12
C ARG A 258 -0.18 -8.41 13.04
N PHE A 259 1.02 -7.94 13.30
CA PHE A 259 1.79 -7.12 12.36
C PHE A 259 2.98 -7.90 11.83
N PHE A 260 3.18 -7.85 10.53
CA PHE A 260 4.32 -8.44 9.84
C PHE A 260 5.03 -7.36 9.04
N VAL A 261 6.30 -7.13 9.34
CA VAL A 261 7.11 -6.09 8.73
C VAL A 261 8.24 -6.72 7.92
N PHE A 262 8.23 -6.48 6.61
CA PHE A 262 9.25 -6.89 5.65
C PHE A 262 10.09 -5.69 5.26
N GLN A 263 11.39 -5.68 5.57
CA GLN A 263 12.25 -4.54 5.34
C GLN A 263 13.56 -4.91 4.67
N GLY A 264 13.87 -4.24 3.55
CA GLY A 264 15.17 -4.37 2.90
C GLY A 264 16.26 -3.62 3.65
N GLU A 265 17.38 -4.28 3.92
CA GLU A 265 18.54 -3.68 4.60
C GLU A 265 19.20 -2.57 3.76
N LYS A 266 19.09 -2.66 2.45
CA LYS A 266 19.59 -1.67 1.48
C LYS A 266 18.54 -0.67 1.03
N ASP A 267 17.41 -0.60 1.72
CA ASP A 267 16.34 0.33 1.42
C ASP A 267 16.71 1.76 1.86
N PHE A 268 17.06 2.60 0.88
CA PHE A 268 17.37 4.00 1.15
C PHE A 268 16.12 4.89 1.19
N GLN A 269 14.99 4.43 0.63
CA GLN A 269 13.74 5.18 0.62
C GLN A 269 13.03 5.13 1.97
N THR A 270 13.08 3.96 2.62
CA THR A 270 12.58 3.74 3.98
C THR A 270 13.64 2.97 4.77
N PRO A 271 14.65 3.66 5.34
CA PRO A 271 15.84 3.01 5.88
C PRO A 271 15.56 1.98 6.99
N ALA A 272 16.15 0.81 6.86
CA ALA A 272 15.99 -0.31 7.79
C ALA A 272 16.33 0.05 9.24
N ARG A 273 17.25 1.01 9.47
CA ARG A 273 17.61 1.47 10.83
C ARG A 273 16.40 1.87 11.67
N TYR A 274 15.42 2.56 11.10
CA TYR A 274 14.19 2.95 11.82
C TYR A 274 13.32 1.75 12.17
N VAL A 275 13.30 0.73 11.31
CA VAL A 275 12.60 -0.51 11.59
C VAL A 275 13.33 -1.34 12.66
N HIS A 276 14.66 -1.34 12.68
CA HIS A 276 15.44 -1.91 13.78
C HIS A 276 15.17 -1.19 15.11
N GLU A 277 15.05 0.14 15.10
CA GLU A 277 14.66 0.92 16.29
C GLU A 277 13.23 0.58 16.74
N LEU A 278 12.29 0.38 15.83
CA LEU A 278 10.95 -0.09 16.15
C LEU A 278 10.96 -1.51 16.75
N GLU A 279 11.76 -2.40 16.18
CA GLU A 279 11.93 -3.76 16.71
C GLU A 279 12.50 -3.75 18.13
N ALA A 280 13.55 -2.97 18.38
CA ALA A 280 14.15 -2.82 19.69
C ALA A 280 13.14 -2.27 20.72
N TRP A 281 12.39 -1.24 20.35
CA TRP A 281 11.33 -0.68 21.19
C TRP A 281 10.24 -1.72 21.48
N ASN A 282 9.78 -2.46 20.50
CA ASN A 282 8.74 -3.47 20.69
C ASN A 282 9.20 -4.60 21.63
N ARG A 283 10.47 -5.03 21.51
CA ARG A 283 11.05 -6.02 22.43
C ARG A 283 11.10 -5.52 23.89
N GLN A 284 11.39 -4.24 24.09
CA GLN A 284 11.47 -3.65 25.45
C GLN A 284 10.10 -3.49 26.09
N SER A 285 9.08 -3.21 25.28
CA SER A 285 7.75 -2.83 25.77
C SER A 285 6.70 -3.94 25.60
N ALA A 286 6.95 -4.97 24.77
CA ALA A 286 6.11 -6.15 24.52
C ALA A 286 4.62 -5.84 24.24
N HIS A 287 4.33 -4.69 23.61
CA HIS A 287 2.96 -4.17 23.52
C HIS A 287 2.19 -4.62 22.28
N LEU A 288 2.92 -4.96 21.18
CA LEU A 288 2.28 -5.34 19.91
C LEU A 288 2.78 -6.70 19.44
N ASN A 289 1.92 -7.46 18.78
CA ASN A 289 2.29 -8.70 18.12
C ASN A 289 2.96 -8.38 16.78
N LEU A 290 4.25 -8.00 16.83
CA LEU A 290 5.08 -7.61 15.71
C LEU A 290 6.07 -8.72 15.35
N THR A 291 6.07 -9.12 14.08
CA THR A 291 7.08 -10.02 13.49
C THR A 291 7.85 -9.27 12.42
N PHE A 292 9.18 -9.29 12.50
CA PHE A 292 10.06 -8.59 11.56
C PHE A 292 10.82 -9.59 10.69
N ARG A 293 10.93 -9.27 9.41
CA ARG A 293 11.73 -9.98 8.42
C ARG A 293 12.60 -9.00 7.67
N PHE A 294 13.89 -8.99 7.98
CA PHE A 294 14.89 -8.22 7.24
C PHE A 294 15.49 -9.08 6.13
N TYR A 295 15.82 -8.45 5.00
CA TYR A 295 16.40 -9.14 3.85
C TYR A 295 17.42 -8.25 3.13
N ASP A 296 18.38 -8.88 2.46
CA ASP A 296 19.38 -8.18 1.64
C ASP A 296 18.75 -7.68 0.33
N GLY A 297 18.14 -6.50 0.37
CA GLY A 297 17.45 -5.91 -0.77
C GLY A 297 17.13 -4.43 -0.57
N ALA A 298 16.73 -3.80 -1.67
CA ALA A 298 16.30 -2.40 -1.71
C ALA A 298 14.77 -2.27 -1.51
N HIS A 299 14.26 -1.05 -1.64
CA HIS A 299 12.83 -0.71 -1.49
C HIS A 299 11.91 -1.48 -2.44
N VAL A 300 12.36 -1.68 -3.68
CA VAL A 300 11.68 -2.46 -4.71
C VAL A 300 12.59 -3.60 -5.16
N GLY A 301 12.01 -4.67 -5.68
CA GLY A 301 12.78 -5.81 -6.14
C GLY A 301 13.24 -6.73 -5.00
N ALA A 302 12.37 -6.95 -4.00
CA ALA A 302 12.62 -7.96 -2.98
C ALA A 302 13.02 -9.30 -3.64
N PRO A 303 14.01 -10.02 -3.09
CA PRO A 303 14.42 -11.33 -3.60
C PRO A 303 13.23 -12.29 -3.77
N SER A 304 13.31 -13.19 -4.74
CA SER A 304 12.21 -14.12 -5.05
C SER A 304 11.81 -15.00 -3.84
N GLU A 305 12.76 -15.31 -2.99
CA GLU A 305 12.52 -16.01 -1.72
C GLU A 305 11.65 -15.19 -0.77
N VAL A 306 11.91 -13.88 -0.62
CA VAL A 306 11.11 -12.97 0.22
C VAL A 306 9.72 -12.78 -0.35
N GLN A 307 9.60 -12.69 -1.67
CA GLN A 307 8.29 -12.64 -2.34
C GLN A 307 7.48 -13.92 -2.10
N ARG A 308 8.16 -15.09 -2.09
CA ARG A 308 7.56 -16.37 -1.76
C ARG A 308 7.14 -16.42 -0.29
N GLU A 309 8.04 -16.05 0.63
CA GLU A 309 7.70 -15.96 2.06
C GLU A 309 6.46 -15.08 2.32
N LEU A 310 6.38 -13.93 1.64
CA LEU A 310 5.23 -13.05 1.73
C LEU A 310 3.95 -13.70 1.17
N SER A 311 4.05 -14.46 0.08
CA SER A 311 2.95 -15.21 -0.49
C SER A 311 2.50 -16.33 0.46
N ASP A 312 3.45 -17.12 0.98
CA ASP A 312 3.20 -18.21 1.92
C ASP A 312 2.58 -17.69 3.23
N LEU A 313 3.02 -16.51 3.69
CA LEU A 313 2.40 -15.85 4.82
C LEU A 313 0.92 -15.53 4.55
N LEU A 314 0.59 -14.93 3.42
CA LEU A 314 -0.80 -14.63 3.06
C LEU A 314 -1.65 -15.89 2.93
N VAL A 315 -1.10 -16.95 2.31
CA VAL A 315 -1.74 -18.28 2.26
C VAL A 315 -2.01 -18.81 3.67
N SER A 316 -1.01 -18.79 4.55
CA SER A 316 -1.14 -19.24 5.92
C SER A 316 -2.15 -18.43 6.74
N LEU A 317 -2.12 -17.11 6.62
CA LEU A 317 -3.05 -16.22 7.32
C LEU A 317 -4.50 -16.46 6.92
N THR A 318 -4.74 -16.74 5.64
CA THR A 318 -6.09 -17.02 5.13
C THR A 318 -6.54 -18.46 5.39
N ALA A 319 -5.62 -19.41 5.62
CA ALA A 319 -5.92 -20.80 5.97
C ALA A 319 -6.24 -21.01 7.45
N GLN A 320 -5.55 -20.32 8.36
CA GLN A 320 -5.64 -20.54 9.82
C GLN A 320 -7.05 -20.35 10.40
N PHE A 321 -7.90 -19.54 9.77
CA PHE A 321 -9.25 -19.25 10.22
C PHE A 321 -10.34 -20.10 9.52
N ALA A 322 -10.00 -20.77 8.42
CA ALA A 322 -10.93 -21.69 7.74
C ALA A 322 -11.27 -22.93 8.61
N ALA A 323 -10.43 -23.24 9.61
CA ALA A 323 -10.57 -24.40 10.47
C ALA A 323 -11.39 -24.16 11.76
N ALA A 324 -11.78 -22.93 12.07
CA ALA A 324 -12.63 -22.65 13.24
C ALA A 324 -14.10 -23.02 12.89
N PRO A 325 -14.74 -23.99 13.57
CA PRO A 325 -16.12 -24.32 13.31
C PRO A 325 -16.99 -23.09 13.59
N ALA A 326 -17.93 -22.80 12.68
CA ALA A 326 -18.98 -21.84 12.92
C ALA A 326 -19.65 -22.23 14.24
N GLY A 327 -19.56 -21.37 15.27
CA GLY A 327 -20.25 -21.59 16.51
C GLY A 327 -21.75 -21.77 16.25
N PRO A 328 -22.49 -22.51 17.10
CA PRO A 328 -23.89 -22.76 16.90
C PRO A 328 -24.66 -21.45 16.75
N PRO A 329 -25.66 -21.39 15.85
CA PRO A 329 -26.47 -20.19 15.67
C PRO A 329 -27.15 -19.86 17.02
N ARG A 330 -26.94 -18.60 17.47
CA ARG A 330 -27.64 -18.04 18.63
C ARG A 330 -29.02 -17.54 18.24
#